data_2ca9639513d03cb63270bde028fa32a1
#
_entry.id   2ca9639513d03cb63270bde028fa32a1
#
_cell.length_a   1.000
_cell.length_b   1.000
_cell.length_c   1.000
_cell.angle_alpha   90.00
_cell.angle_beta   90.00
_cell.angle_gamma   90.00
#
_symmetry.space_group_name_H-M   'P 1'
#
loop_
_entity.id
_entity.type
_entity.pdbx_description
1 polymer ?
#
loop_
_entity_poly.entity_id
_entity_poly.type
_entity_poly.pdbx_seq_one_letter_code
_entity_poly.pdbx_strand_id
1 'polypeptide(L)'
;MAEIDRWSNLHPDLLYQITEHLYSYHDYIRLRLVCKEWNSKLSSIPNHKRNPWLLLPGTTHDSSLSHILEKEQIYHVMFPDFDINDNLIRGSCHGWLITVVISEGAIRMLNPFTKTHIDLPPVSTFPDVVRYHPDRHGDEYVLVDLYNDVIYNLDAISFHKYEIQKIVISSPPDNDDFMAVAIYKECGKLAVCKLNDKRWTHIPTEQMSTFFQDVIFFQDKIYALDDDTSLYEFDKKVIMDELGKKPRPQLVPLLTSIGGMCEAPPPAKLTMYYTCSMNKYVIGCVDGSLLMIVKHNDWAMEMLHVCNKFDVFKLNKNSKEWSRMHSLEDYAVMIGYNSSVQMFPGKSPYCKRNHIYYTDNQVVLHTLGKPSLQDMGILNLEDTNTNEILPNVEWVCPPTWLLP
;
A
#
# COMPACT_ATOMS: atom_id res chain seq x y z
N MET A 1 -11.55 -0.10 47.76
CA MET A 1 -12.35 0.60 46.73
C MET A 1 -11.76 1.96 46.34
N ALA A 2 -11.22 2.77 47.25
CA ALA A 2 -10.67 4.10 46.92
C ALA A 2 -9.39 4.11 46.02
N GLU A 3 -8.61 3.05 45.97
CA GLU A 3 -7.40 2.96 45.10
C GLU A 3 -7.74 2.63 43.67
N ILE A 4 -8.77 1.84 43.40
CA ILE A 4 -9.21 1.48 42.02
C ILE A 4 -9.77 2.72 41.32
N ASP A 5 -10.48 3.60 42.06
CA ASP A 5 -10.99 4.86 41.49
C ASP A 5 -9.89 5.84 41.06
N ARG A 6 -8.71 5.78 41.67
CA ARG A 6 -7.58 6.66 41.33
C ARG A 6 -6.96 6.33 39.98
N TRP A 7 -6.81 5.06 39.65
CA TRP A 7 -6.23 4.62 38.38
C TRP A 7 -7.20 4.81 37.23
N SER A 8 -8.48 4.48 37.42
CA SER A 8 -9.48 4.68 36.35
C SER A 8 -9.65 6.16 35.97
N ASN A 9 -9.43 7.09 36.93
CA ASN A 9 -9.52 8.52 36.71
C ASN A 9 -8.21 9.22 36.39
N LEU A 10 -7.23 8.50 35.87
CA LEU A 10 -5.96 9.08 35.44
C LEU A 10 -6.19 10.24 34.44
N HIS A 11 -5.41 11.34 34.63
CA HIS A 11 -5.50 12.48 33.74
C HIS A 11 -5.10 12.08 32.33
N PRO A 12 -5.78 12.60 31.26
CA PRO A 12 -5.42 12.27 29.88
C PRO A 12 -3.94 12.44 29.56
N ASP A 13 -3.30 13.52 30.05
CA ASP A 13 -1.87 13.78 29.79
C ASP A 13 -0.96 12.67 30.34
N LEU A 14 -1.30 12.11 31.51
CA LEU A 14 -0.54 11.00 32.08
C LEU A 14 -0.76 9.72 31.28
N LEU A 15 -1.98 9.49 30.79
CA LEU A 15 -2.24 8.38 29.87
C LEU A 15 -1.44 8.54 28.58
N TYR A 16 -1.38 9.75 28.02
CA TYR A 16 -0.55 10.03 26.85
C TYR A 16 0.92 9.80 27.13
N GLN A 17 1.45 10.22 28.29
CA GLN A 17 2.82 9.92 28.67
C GLN A 17 3.09 8.42 28.77
N ILE A 18 2.15 7.63 29.28
CA ILE A 18 2.27 6.17 29.30
C ILE A 18 2.32 5.64 27.85
N THR A 19 1.47 6.16 26.95
CA THR A 19 1.49 5.72 25.55
C THR A 19 2.80 6.02 24.83
N GLU A 20 3.52 7.07 25.25
CA GLU A 20 4.85 7.41 24.71
C GLU A 20 5.91 6.32 24.97
N HIS A 21 5.70 5.48 25.96
CA HIS A 21 6.59 4.37 26.31
C HIS A 21 6.15 3.03 25.72
N LEU A 22 5.00 2.98 25.04
CA LEU A 22 4.54 1.78 24.36
C LEU A 22 5.09 1.73 22.94
N TYR A 23 5.78 0.67 22.59
CA TYR A 23 6.37 0.48 21.27
C TYR A 23 5.48 -0.34 20.34
N SER A 24 4.52 -1.08 20.89
CA SER A 24 3.67 -2.01 20.17
C SER A 24 2.21 -1.51 20.15
N TYR A 25 1.55 -1.64 19.02
CA TYR A 25 0.10 -1.39 18.89
C TYR A 25 -0.72 -2.31 19.79
N HIS A 26 -0.28 -3.52 19.96
CA HIS A 26 -0.92 -4.49 20.84
C HIS A 26 -0.93 -4.02 22.29
N ASP A 27 0.17 -3.46 22.80
CA ASP A 27 0.22 -2.90 24.14
C ASP A 27 -0.66 -1.67 24.28
N TYR A 28 -0.78 -0.87 23.23
CA TYR A 28 -1.71 0.24 23.22
C TYR A 28 -3.17 -0.22 23.28
N ILE A 29 -3.55 -1.25 22.53
CA ILE A 29 -4.88 -1.84 22.63
C ILE A 29 -5.12 -2.41 24.04
N ARG A 30 -4.14 -3.10 24.61
CA ARG A 30 -4.22 -3.58 26.00
C ARG A 30 -4.42 -2.44 27.00
N LEU A 31 -3.69 -1.33 26.81
CA LEU A 31 -3.86 -0.14 27.62
C LEU A 31 -5.30 0.40 27.55
N ARG A 32 -5.87 0.48 26.36
CA ARG A 32 -7.27 0.90 26.18
C ARG A 32 -8.27 -0.05 26.81
N LEU A 33 -7.97 -1.33 26.86
CA LEU A 33 -8.84 -2.37 27.44
C LEU A 33 -8.77 -2.43 28.97
N VAL A 34 -7.91 -1.65 29.64
CA VAL A 34 -7.81 -1.66 31.12
C VAL A 34 -9.12 -1.24 31.77
N CYS A 35 -9.76 -0.17 31.30
CA CYS A 35 -11.08 0.26 31.74
C CYS A 35 -11.76 1.16 30.71
N LYS A 36 -13.09 1.37 30.89
CA LYS A 36 -13.90 2.21 29.98
C LYS A 36 -13.41 3.66 29.93
N GLU A 37 -12.98 4.20 31.05
CA GLU A 37 -12.48 5.58 31.17
C GLU A 37 -11.19 5.77 30.38
N TRP A 38 -10.26 4.82 30.44
CA TRP A 38 -9.04 4.86 29.62
C TRP A 38 -9.36 4.72 28.14
N ASN A 39 -10.27 3.81 27.80
CA ASN A 39 -10.70 3.65 26.42
C ASN A 39 -11.32 4.91 25.81
N SER A 40 -12.11 5.65 26.60
CA SER A 40 -12.75 6.89 26.15
C SER A 40 -11.79 8.09 26.05
N LYS A 41 -10.73 8.11 26.88
CA LYS A 41 -9.72 9.18 26.90
C LYS A 41 -8.63 9.00 25.85
N LEU A 42 -8.38 7.76 25.42
CA LEU A 42 -7.39 7.44 24.41
C LEU A 42 -8.04 7.33 23.04
N SER A 43 -7.42 7.92 22.00
CA SER A 43 -7.95 7.82 20.65
C SER A 43 -8.04 6.37 20.17
N SER A 44 -8.96 6.07 19.27
CA SER A 44 -9.03 4.75 18.64
C SER A 44 -7.72 4.42 17.90
N ILE A 45 -7.04 5.46 17.49
CA ILE A 45 -5.76 5.41 16.78
C ILE A 45 -4.74 6.24 17.59
N PRO A 46 -3.62 5.68 18.11
CA PRO A 46 -2.59 6.47 18.80
C PRO A 46 -1.91 7.41 17.82
N ASN A 47 -1.76 8.68 18.19
CA ASN A 47 -0.88 9.60 17.51
C ASN A 47 0.57 9.19 17.75
N HIS A 48 1.33 8.97 16.70
CA HIS A 48 2.79 8.88 16.66
C HIS A 48 3.47 7.64 17.27
N LYS A 49 4.20 6.88 16.67
CA LYS A 49 5.16 5.83 17.07
C LYS A 49 4.61 4.40 17.06
N ARG A 50 3.98 4.00 15.97
CA ARG A 50 3.65 2.59 15.83
C ARG A 50 4.60 1.92 14.90
N ASN A 51 5.21 0.86 15.40
CA ASN A 51 5.88 -0.07 14.52
C ASN A 51 4.80 -0.75 13.67
N PRO A 52 4.92 -0.73 12.36
CA PRO A 52 4.03 -1.47 11.49
C PRO A 52 4.16 -2.96 11.74
N TRP A 53 3.06 -3.67 11.56
CA TRP A 53 3.02 -5.11 11.59
C TRP A 53 3.27 -5.65 10.19
N LEU A 54 3.98 -6.76 10.08
CA LEU A 54 4.01 -7.49 8.84
C LEU A 54 2.96 -8.59 8.89
N LEU A 55 1.99 -8.53 8.01
CA LEU A 55 1.08 -9.62 7.77
C LEU A 55 1.81 -10.68 6.95
N LEU A 56 2.00 -11.84 7.54
CA LEU A 56 2.52 -13.02 6.89
C LEU A 56 1.33 -13.90 6.49
N PRO A 57 1.01 -14.00 5.21
CA PRO A 57 -0.04 -14.90 4.77
C PRO A 57 0.42 -16.35 4.95
N GLY A 58 -0.30 -17.11 5.77
CA GLY A 58 0.00 -18.52 6.02
C GLY A 58 -0.30 -19.42 4.81
N THR A 59 0.18 -20.67 4.87
CA THR A 59 -0.06 -21.67 3.82
C THR A 59 -1.45 -22.32 3.91
N THR A 60 -2.21 -22.05 4.96
CA THR A 60 -3.56 -22.57 5.23
C THR A 60 -4.37 -21.50 5.95
N HIS A 61 -5.62 -21.74 6.27
CA HIS A 61 -6.60 -20.81 6.86
C HIS A 61 -6.14 -19.91 8.03
N ASP A 62 -4.90 -20.00 8.46
CA ASP A 62 -4.30 -19.17 9.50
C ASP A 62 -3.45 -18.05 8.89
N SER A 63 -4.01 -16.85 8.79
CA SER A 63 -3.21 -15.65 8.55
C SER A 63 -2.49 -15.26 9.84
N SER A 64 -1.18 -15.11 9.76
CA SER A 64 -0.36 -14.71 10.91
C SER A 64 0.05 -13.26 10.79
N LEU A 65 -0.17 -12.47 11.85
CA LEU A 65 0.49 -11.18 12.01
C LEU A 65 1.81 -11.41 12.71
N SER A 66 2.90 -11.07 12.04
CA SER A 66 4.22 -11.06 12.67
C SER A 66 4.62 -9.63 12.97
N HIS A 67 4.99 -9.40 14.21
CA HIS A 67 5.74 -8.22 14.58
C HIS A 67 7.22 -8.52 14.28
N ILE A 68 7.64 -8.29 13.03
CA ILE A 68 9.02 -8.62 12.57
C ILE A 68 10.09 -8.01 13.45
N LEU A 69 9.76 -6.92 14.09
CA LEU A 69 10.70 -6.15 14.88
C LEU A 69 10.95 -6.77 16.25
N GLU A 70 10.06 -7.65 16.72
CA GLU A 70 10.27 -8.47 17.91
C GLU A 70 10.62 -9.88 17.46
N LYS A 71 11.89 -10.16 17.30
CA LYS A 71 12.49 -11.37 16.67
C LYS A 71 11.87 -12.75 16.97
N GLU A 72 10.83 -12.84 17.81
CA GLU A 72 10.29 -14.12 18.25
C GLU A 72 8.76 -14.15 18.47
N GLN A 73 8.03 -13.04 18.28
CA GLN A 73 6.59 -13.05 18.54
C GLN A 73 5.77 -13.03 17.25
N ILE A 74 5.35 -14.19 16.81
CA ILE A 74 4.33 -14.36 15.78
C ILE A 74 2.98 -14.38 16.48
N TYR A 75 2.11 -13.42 16.16
CA TYR A 75 0.73 -13.41 16.62
C TYR A 75 -0.17 -14.01 15.55
N HIS A 76 -0.87 -15.06 15.89
CA HIS A 76 -1.88 -15.61 15.01
C HIS A 76 -3.17 -14.78 15.13
N VAL A 77 -3.52 -14.08 14.07
CA VAL A 77 -4.78 -13.35 13.99
C VAL A 77 -5.71 -14.11 13.07
N MET A 78 -6.73 -14.71 13.65
CA MET A 78 -7.79 -15.34 12.88
C MET A 78 -8.75 -14.26 12.38
N PHE A 79 -8.94 -14.20 11.09
CA PHE A 79 -9.97 -13.40 10.45
C PHE A 79 -11.17 -14.31 10.18
N PRO A 80 -12.31 -14.16 10.87
CA PRO A 80 -13.52 -14.83 10.45
C PRO A 80 -13.85 -14.33 9.04
N ASP A 81 -14.20 -15.24 8.16
CA ASP A 81 -14.57 -14.96 6.77
C ASP A 81 -13.43 -14.46 5.85
N PHE A 82 -12.17 -14.61 6.26
CA PHE A 82 -11.04 -14.30 5.41
C PHE A 82 -10.29 -15.58 5.01
N ASP A 83 -10.53 -16.04 3.79
CA ASP A 83 -9.72 -17.07 3.18
C ASP A 83 -8.59 -16.41 2.37
N ILE A 84 -7.35 -16.64 2.79
CA ILE A 84 -6.17 -16.10 2.11
C ILE A 84 -6.05 -16.57 0.66
N ASN A 85 -6.60 -17.74 0.33
CA ASN A 85 -6.59 -18.27 -1.03
C ASN A 85 -7.58 -17.56 -1.95
N ASP A 86 -8.60 -16.93 -1.37
CA ASP A 86 -9.64 -16.19 -2.10
C ASP A 86 -9.51 -14.67 -1.94
N ASN A 87 -8.60 -14.18 -1.11
CA ASN A 87 -8.44 -12.75 -0.86
C ASN A 87 -7.04 -12.27 -1.24
N LEU A 88 -6.96 -11.36 -2.21
CA LEU A 88 -5.73 -10.70 -2.59
C LEU A 88 -5.61 -9.35 -1.89
N ILE A 89 -4.57 -9.16 -1.10
CA ILE A 89 -4.29 -7.86 -0.48
C ILE A 89 -3.84 -6.89 -1.57
N ARG A 90 -4.49 -5.74 -1.65
CA ARG A 90 -4.22 -4.67 -2.61
C ARG A 90 -3.93 -3.33 -1.95
N GLY A 91 -3.87 -3.30 -0.64
CA GLY A 91 -3.50 -2.11 0.12
C GLY A 91 -3.53 -2.33 1.61
N SER A 92 -2.82 -1.48 2.31
CA SER A 92 -2.88 -1.37 3.77
C SER A 92 -2.59 0.06 4.18
N CYS A 93 -3.50 0.68 4.91
CA CYS A 93 -3.36 2.02 5.47
C CYS A 93 -4.37 2.25 6.59
N HIS A 94 -4.01 3.11 7.54
CA HIS A 94 -4.87 3.48 8.67
C HIS A 94 -5.42 2.30 9.49
N GLY A 95 -4.65 1.23 9.63
CA GLY A 95 -5.07 0.02 10.35
C GLY A 95 -6.04 -0.88 9.58
N TRP A 96 -6.30 -0.60 8.30
CA TRP A 96 -7.16 -1.39 7.43
C TRP A 96 -6.35 -2.11 6.36
N LEU A 97 -6.71 -3.35 6.11
CA LEU A 97 -6.30 -4.11 4.93
C LEU A 97 -7.37 -3.93 3.85
N ILE A 98 -6.95 -3.77 2.62
CA ILE A 98 -7.86 -3.66 1.48
C ILE A 98 -7.62 -4.87 0.60
N THR A 99 -8.67 -5.65 0.39
CA THR A 99 -8.58 -6.93 -0.33
C THR A 99 -9.56 -6.99 -1.50
N VAL A 100 -9.18 -7.76 -2.51
CA VAL A 100 -10.07 -8.18 -3.60
C VAL A 100 -10.40 -9.65 -3.38
N VAL A 101 -11.67 -9.98 -3.28
CA VAL A 101 -12.17 -11.36 -3.17
C VAL A 101 -12.22 -11.94 -4.57
N ILE A 102 -11.41 -12.98 -4.84
CA ILE A 102 -11.24 -13.53 -6.18
C ILE A 102 -12.53 -14.16 -6.70
N SER A 103 -13.24 -14.89 -5.85
CA SER A 103 -14.49 -15.59 -6.24
C SER A 103 -15.66 -14.65 -6.54
N GLU A 104 -15.71 -13.49 -5.88
CA GLU A 104 -16.86 -12.57 -5.93
C GLU A 104 -16.58 -11.26 -6.67
N GLY A 105 -15.32 -10.86 -6.79
CA GLY A 105 -14.93 -9.53 -7.25
C GLY A 105 -15.31 -8.41 -6.27
N ALA A 106 -15.61 -8.77 -5.02
CA ALA A 106 -15.84 -7.79 -3.96
C ALA A 106 -14.52 -7.12 -3.53
N ILE A 107 -14.58 -5.84 -3.21
CA ILE A 107 -13.46 -5.12 -2.59
C ILE A 107 -13.82 -4.85 -1.16
N ARG A 108 -13.06 -5.42 -0.22
CA ARG A 108 -13.32 -5.33 1.22
C ARG A 108 -12.19 -4.63 1.94
N MET A 109 -12.55 -3.69 2.80
CA MET A 109 -11.65 -3.15 3.82
C MET A 109 -11.85 -3.96 5.09
N LEU A 110 -10.78 -4.52 5.64
CA LEU A 110 -10.79 -5.36 6.83
C LEU A 110 -9.93 -4.71 7.90
N ASN A 111 -10.46 -4.56 9.09
CA ASN A 111 -9.66 -4.16 10.24
C ASN A 111 -9.31 -5.42 11.07
N PRO A 112 -8.04 -5.85 11.09
CA PRO A 112 -7.64 -7.08 11.75
C PRO A 112 -7.81 -7.05 13.26
N PHE A 113 -7.81 -5.87 13.88
CA PHE A 113 -7.88 -5.72 15.32
C PHE A 113 -9.32 -5.65 15.84
N THR A 114 -10.20 -4.96 15.12
CA THR A 114 -11.62 -4.85 15.49
C THR A 114 -12.49 -5.94 14.87
N LYS A 115 -11.94 -6.67 13.89
CA LYS A 115 -12.64 -7.69 13.10
C LYS A 115 -13.86 -7.15 12.35
N THR A 116 -13.84 -5.86 12.04
CA THR A 116 -14.87 -5.21 11.23
C THR A 116 -14.48 -5.22 9.77
N HIS A 117 -15.47 -5.29 8.88
CA HIS A 117 -15.24 -5.12 7.45
C HIS A 117 -16.22 -4.10 6.87
N ILE A 118 -15.83 -3.47 5.77
CA ILE A 118 -16.63 -2.51 5.00
C ILE A 118 -16.36 -2.77 3.53
N ASP A 119 -17.41 -2.84 2.72
CA ASP A 119 -17.30 -3.05 1.29
C ASP A 119 -17.16 -1.71 0.55
N LEU A 120 -16.21 -1.66 -0.37
CA LEU A 120 -16.12 -0.64 -1.42
C LEU A 120 -16.86 -1.12 -2.68
N PRO A 121 -17.11 -0.24 -3.67
CA PRO A 121 -17.73 -0.68 -4.92
C PRO A 121 -16.95 -1.84 -5.54
N PRO A 122 -17.61 -2.92 -5.98
CA PRO A 122 -16.92 -4.11 -6.49
C PRO A 122 -16.16 -3.84 -7.80
N VAL A 123 -15.25 -4.76 -8.17
CA VAL A 123 -14.45 -4.65 -9.39
C VAL A 123 -15.29 -4.51 -10.66
N SER A 124 -16.48 -5.07 -10.69
CA SER A 124 -17.43 -4.94 -11.82
C SER A 124 -17.91 -3.49 -12.08
N THR A 125 -17.61 -2.57 -11.18
CA THR A 125 -18.03 -1.16 -11.29
C THR A 125 -16.90 -0.21 -11.68
N PHE A 126 -15.71 -0.75 -12.02
CA PHE A 126 -14.62 0.07 -12.55
C PHE A 126 -14.98 0.72 -13.89
N PRO A 127 -14.39 1.88 -14.21
CA PRO A 127 -14.82 2.69 -15.35
C PRO A 127 -14.73 1.99 -16.71
N ASP A 128 -13.79 1.08 -16.87
CA ASP A 128 -13.56 0.35 -18.11
C ASP A 128 -14.51 -0.84 -18.29
N VAL A 129 -15.30 -1.19 -17.28
CA VAL A 129 -16.27 -2.28 -17.34
C VAL A 129 -17.55 -1.78 -18.01
N VAL A 130 -17.77 -2.25 -19.24
CA VAL A 130 -19.01 -1.95 -20.00
C VAL A 130 -20.16 -2.81 -19.53
N ARG A 131 -19.88 -4.11 -19.31
CA ARG A 131 -20.88 -5.09 -18.85
C ARG A 131 -20.22 -6.19 -18.03
N TYR A 132 -20.96 -6.72 -17.07
CA TYR A 132 -20.62 -7.91 -16.31
C TYR A 132 -21.74 -8.93 -16.41
N HIS A 133 -21.39 -10.16 -16.80
CA HIS A 133 -22.30 -11.28 -17.02
C HIS A 133 -21.82 -12.49 -16.21
N PRO A 134 -22.24 -12.66 -14.95
CA PRO A 134 -21.74 -13.74 -14.11
C PRO A 134 -22.01 -15.14 -14.65
N ASP A 135 -22.99 -15.29 -15.55
CA ASP A 135 -23.38 -16.57 -16.13
C ASP A 135 -22.57 -16.95 -17.41
N ARG A 136 -21.66 -16.08 -17.87
CA ARG A 136 -20.85 -16.32 -19.07
C ARG A 136 -19.46 -16.78 -18.71
N HIS A 137 -19.31 -18.03 -18.31
CA HIS A 137 -18.03 -18.59 -17.89
C HIS A 137 -16.92 -18.37 -18.93
N GLY A 138 -15.86 -17.70 -18.52
CA GLY A 138 -14.69 -17.36 -19.33
C GLY A 138 -14.75 -16.01 -20.05
N ASP A 139 -15.94 -15.38 -20.13
CA ASP A 139 -16.20 -14.09 -20.78
C ASP A 139 -17.13 -13.22 -19.94
N GLU A 140 -16.98 -13.26 -18.62
CA GLU A 140 -17.87 -12.57 -17.70
C GLU A 140 -17.80 -11.06 -17.81
N TYR A 141 -16.61 -10.51 -18.10
CA TYR A 141 -16.41 -9.08 -18.23
C TYR A 141 -16.27 -8.66 -19.69
N VAL A 142 -17.06 -7.66 -20.08
CA VAL A 142 -16.89 -6.91 -21.33
C VAL A 142 -16.25 -5.59 -20.98
N LEU A 143 -15.03 -5.37 -21.43
CA LEU A 143 -14.20 -4.23 -21.12
C LEU A 143 -14.01 -3.34 -22.35
N VAL A 144 -13.81 -2.05 -22.12
CA VAL A 144 -13.41 -1.10 -23.15
C VAL A 144 -12.01 -0.60 -22.85
N ASP A 145 -11.16 -0.59 -23.86
CA ASP A 145 -9.95 0.21 -23.77
C ASP A 145 -10.30 1.67 -24.10
N LEU A 146 -10.28 2.52 -23.08
CA LEU A 146 -10.63 3.95 -23.20
C LEU A 146 -9.69 4.73 -24.11
N TYR A 147 -8.55 4.18 -24.52
CA TYR A 147 -7.61 4.81 -25.43
C TYR A 147 -7.86 4.49 -26.90
N ASN A 148 -8.28 3.25 -27.18
CA ASN A 148 -8.41 2.74 -28.53
C ASN A 148 -9.85 2.42 -28.92
N ASP A 149 -10.80 2.59 -28.01
CA ASP A 149 -12.20 2.16 -28.15
C ASP A 149 -12.36 0.67 -28.51
N VAL A 150 -11.33 -0.13 -28.20
CA VAL A 150 -11.36 -1.58 -28.42
C VAL A 150 -12.13 -2.25 -27.31
N ILE A 151 -13.13 -3.05 -27.67
CA ILE A 151 -13.90 -3.87 -26.74
C ILE A 151 -13.31 -5.28 -26.73
N TYR A 152 -13.07 -5.82 -25.54
CA TYR A 152 -12.58 -7.18 -25.36
C TYR A 152 -13.22 -7.83 -24.13
N ASN A 153 -13.17 -9.16 -24.09
CA ASN A 153 -13.70 -9.92 -22.98
C ASN A 153 -12.57 -10.45 -22.11
N LEU A 154 -12.87 -10.63 -20.82
CA LEU A 154 -11.95 -11.21 -19.85
C LEU A 154 -12.74 -12.07 -18.86
N ASP A 155 -12.16 -13.19 -18.47
CA ASP A 155 -12.74 -14.04 -17.44
C ASP A 155 -12.66 -13.39 -16.04
N ALA A 156 -13.60 -13.72 -15.17
CA ALA A 156 -13.73 -13.11 -13.87
C ALA A 156 -12.50 -13.31 -12.99
N ILE A 157 -11.92 -14.51 -12.99
CA ILE A 157 -10.75 -14.83 -12.15
C ILE A 157 -9.54 -14.00 -12.58
N SER A 158 -9.28 -13.89 -13.86
CA SER A 158 -8.20 -13.07 -14.40
C SER A 158 -8.42 -11.60 -14.09
N PHE A 159 -9.66 -11.09 -14.28
CA PHE A 159 -9.98 -9.71 -13.96
C PHE A 159 -9.76 -9.38 -12.48
N HIS A 160 -10.28 -10.22 -11.58
CA HIS A 160 -10.16 -10.02 -10.14
C HIS A 160 -8.70 -10.13 -9.65
N LYS A 161 -7.91 -10.99 -10.29
CA LYS A 161 -6.51 -11.22 -9.88
C LYS A 161 -5.55 -10.15 -10.37
N TYR A 162 -5.72 -9.65 -11.60
CA TYR A 162 -4.66 -8.89 -12.26
C TYR A 162 -4.99 -7.42 -12.49
N GLU A 163 -6.28 -7.07 -12.61
CA GLU A 163 -6.65 -5.72 -13.01
C GLU A 163 -6.56 -4.67 -11.88
N ILE A 164 -6.61 -5.08 -10.63
CA ILE A 164 -6.45 -4.16 -9.49
C ILE A 164 -5.05 -4.30 -8.92
N GLN A 165 -4.24 -3.26 -9.05
CA GLN A 165 -2.85 -3.29 -8.63
C GLN A 165 -2.68 -2.81 -7.18
N LYS A 166 -3.26 -1.65 -6.83
CA LYS A 166 -3.13 -1.04 -5.51
C LYS A 166 -4.36 -0.22 -5.16
N ILE A 167 -4.76 -0.22 -3.90
CA ILE A 167 -5.81 0.65 -3.38
C ILE A 167 -5.30 1.33 -2.10
N VAL A 168 -5.48 2.64 -2.01
CA VAL A 168 -5.17 3.44 -0.82
C VAL A 168 -6.39 4.22 -0.38
N ILE A 169 -6.50 4.51 0.93
CA ILE A 169 -7.58 5.30 1.50
C ILE A 169 -7.04 6.57 2.17
N SER A 170 -7.82 7.63 2.14
CA SER A 170 -7.42 8.95 2.67
C SER A 170 -7.47 9.03 4.19
N SER A 171 -8.34 8.23 4.81
CA SER A 171 -8.62 8.25 6.24
C SER A 171 -9.34 6.96 6.64
N PRO A 172 -9.46 6.65 7.94
CA PRO A 172 -10.39 5.62 8.39
C PRO A 172 -11.82 5.86 7.89
N PRO A 173 -12.63 4.80 7.66
CA PRO A 173 -13.94 4.91 7.02
C PRO A 173 -15.05 5.57 7.86
N ASP A 174 -14.79 5.86 9.14
CA ASP A 174 -15.66 6.63 10.02
C ASP A 174 -15.55 8.16 9.80
N ASN A 175 -14.68 8.59 8.91
CA ASN A 175 -14.52 10.00 8.56
C ASN A 175 -15.40 10.36 7.35
N ASP A 176 -16.16 11.45 7.47
CA ASP A 176 -17.04 11.95 6.40
C ASP A 176 -16.28 12.32 5.11
N ASP A 177 -14.99 12.60 5.23
CA ASP A 177 -14.08 12.97 4.14
C ASP A 177 -13.36 11.76 3.51
N PHE A 178 -13.87 10.54 3.77
CA PHE A 178 -13.28 9.32 3.23
C PHE A 178 -13.26 9.30 1.70
N MET A 179 -12.13 8.89 1.16
CA MET A 179 -11.93 8.62 -0.25
C MET A 179 -10.97 7.45 -0.42
N ALA A 180 -11.26 6.57 -1.37
CA ALA A 180 -10.33 5.53 -1.83
C ALA A 180 -9.85 5.85 -3.25
N VAL A 181 -8.57 5.56 -3.52
CA VAL A 181 -7.98 5.66 -4.86
C VAL A 181 -7.38 4.31 -5.22
N ALA A 182 -7.65 3.84 -6.43
CA ALA A 182 -7.12 2.60 -6.97
C ALA A 182 -6.22 2.86 -8.17
N ILE A 183 -5.09 2.13 -8.23
CA ILE A 183 -4.36 1.89 -9.48
C ILE A 183 -4.94 0.62 -10.08
N TYR A 184 -5.46 0.70 -11.30
CA TYR A 184 -6.13 -0.42 -11.95
C TYR A 184 -5.71 -0.56 -13.42
N LYS A 185 -5.96 -1.71 -14.01
CA LYS A 185 -5.43 -2.19 -15.29
C LYS A 185 -3.91 -2.36 -15.30
N GLU A 186 -3.43 -3.17 -16.24
CA GLU A 186 -2.00 -3.34 -16.50
C GLU A 186 -1.30 -2.02 -16.78
N CYS A 187 -1.98 -1.09 -17.43
CA CYS A 187 -1.46 0.24 -17.74
C CYS A 187 -1.59 1.24 -16.58
N GLY A 188 -1.90 0.80 -15.36
CA GLY A 188 -1.84 1.65 -14.17
C GLY A 188 -2.72 2.92 -14.24
N LYS A 189 -4.01 2.80 -14.60
CA LYS A 189 -4.96 3.92 -14.54
C LYS A 189 -5.39 4.23 -13.11
N LEU A 190 -5.89 5.45 -12.86
CA LEU A 190 -6.42 5.83 -11.56
C LEU A 190 -7.95 5.87 -11.57
N ALA A 191 -8.53 5.29 -10.52
CA ALA A 191 -9.95 5.43 -10.21
C ALA A 191 -10.16 5.79 -8.75
N VAL A 192 -11.26 6.46 -8.45
CA VAL A 192 -11.61 6.97 -7.11
C VAL A 192 -13.05 6.64 -6.77
N CYS A 193 -13.30 6.42 -5.48
CA CYS A 193 -14.65 6.34 -4.91
C CYS A 193 -14.70 6.97 -3.52
N LYS A 194 -15.90 7.40 -3.11
CA LYS A 194 -16.25 7.77 -1.73
C LYS A 194 -16.83 6.56 -1.00
N LEU A 195 -16.93 6.66 0.30
CA LEU A 195 -17.69 5.70 1.08
C LEU A 195 -19.17 5.70 0.61
N ASN A 196 -19.73 4.51 0.43
CA ASN A 196 -21.11 4.30 -0.07
C ASN A 196 -21.35 4.65 -1.55
N ASP A 197 -20.35 5.08 -2.31
CA ASP A 197 -20.49 5.14 -3.76
C ASP A 197 -20.84 3.75 -4.31
N LYS A 198 -21.51 3.74 -5.47
CA LYS A 198 -21.89 2.48 -6.13
C LYS A 198 -20.91 2.10 -7.25
N ARG A 199 -20.02 2.99 -7.63
CA ARG A 199 -19.10 2.84 -8.75
C ARG A 199 -17.81 3.58 -8.51
N TRP A 200 -16.75 3.07 -9.11
CA TRP A 200 -15.50 3.78 -9.25
C TRP A 200 -15.57 4.82 -10.37
N THR A 201 -14.92 5.95 -10.19
CA THR A 201 -14.84 7.04 -11.17
C THR A 201 -13.40 7.20 -11.64
N HIS A 202 -13.20 7.24 -12.95
CA HIS A 202 -11.89 7.41 -13.56
C HIS A 202 -11.33 8.82 -13.29
N ILE A 203 -10.04 8.91 -12.93
CA ILE A 203 -9.29 10.16 -12.88
C ILE A 203 -8.53 10.30 -14.22
N PRO A 204 -8.99 11.14 -15.13
CA PRO A 204 -8.33 11.32 -16.42
C PRO A 204 -6.99 12.04 -16.25
N THR A 205 -6.00 11.61 -17.01
CA THR A 205 -4.70 12.28 -17.18
C THR A 205 -4.61 12.90 -18.57
N GLU A 206 -3.81 13.96 -18.71
CA GLU A 206 -3.64 14.62 -20.01
C GLU A 206 -2.85 13.75 -21.00
N GLN A 207 -2.00 12.88 -20.50
CA GLN A 207 -1.21 11.95 -21.31
C GLN A 207 -1.90 10.59 -21.38
N MET A 208 -2.16 10.12 -22.58
CA MET A 208 -2.83 8.83 -22.84
C MET A 208 -2.01 7.61 -22.41
N SER A 209 -0.69 7.76 -22.26
CA SER A 209 0.25 6.67 -21.96
C SER A 209 0.85 6.74 -20.56
N THR A 210 0.13 7.28 -19.59
CA THR A 210 0.61 7.35 -18.21
C THR A 210 0.35 6.01 -17.51
N PHE A 211 1.42 5.38 -17.02
CA PHE A 211 1.38 4.11 -16.27
C PHE A 211 1.74 4.38 -14.82
N PHE A 212 0.76 4.50 -13.94
CA PHE A 212 1.01 4.76 -12.53
C PHE A 212 1.52 3.51 -11.82
N GLN A 213 2.60 3.67 -11.06
CA GLN A 213 3.22 2.62 -10.25
C GLN A 213 2.90 2.74 -8.76
N ASP A 214 2.71 3.96 -8.27
CA ASP A 214 2.36 4.19 -6.87
C ASP A 214 1.44 5.40 -6.69
N VAL A 215 0.65 5.36 -5.63
CA VAL A 215 -0.26 6.44 -5.25
C VAL A 215 -0.37 6.54 -3.73
N ILE A 216 -0.39 7.78 -3.22
CA ILE A 216 -0.59 8.06 -1.79
C ILE A 216 -1.52 9.24 -1.57
N PHE A 217 -2.16 9.27 -0.39
CA PHE A 217 -2.74 10.48 0.17
C PHE A 217 -1.72 11.17 1.07
N PHE A 218 -1.51 12.46 0.87
CA PHE A 218 -0.61 13.25 1.70
C PHE A 218 -1.03 14.72 1.72
N GLN A 219 -1.20 15.30 2.92
CA GLN A 219 -1.58 16.71 3.12
C GLN A 219 -2.80 17.14 2.27
N ASP A 220 -3.91 16.40 2.39
CA ASP A 220 -5.18 16.62 1.66
C ASP A 220 -5.06 16.58 0.13
N LYS A 221 -3.99 15.98 -0.38
CA LYS A 221 -3.76 15.78 -1.80
C LYS A 221 -3.54 14.29 -2.11
N ILE A 222 -3.73 13.96 -3.38
CA ILE A 222 -3.35 12.67 -3.95
C ILE A 222 -2.09 12.90 -4.76
N TYR A 223 -1.06 12.12 -4.49
CA TYR A 223 0.16 12.07 -5.29
C TYR A 223 0.26 10.73 -5.97
N ALA A 224 0.40 10.72 -7.28
CA ALA A 224 0.57 9.51 -8.08
C ALA A 224 1.87 9.60 -8.89
N LEU A 225 2.66 8.54 -8.83
CA LEU A 225 3.96 8.43 -9.48
C LEU A 225 3.87 7.46 -10.65
N ASP A 226 4.30 7.89 -11.83
CA ASP A 226 4.30 7.03 -13.01
C ASP A 226 5.63 6.30 -13.25
N ASP A 227 5.67 5.49 -14.29
CA ASP A 227 6.83 4.71 -14.69
C ASP A 227 7.97 5.57 -15.26
N ASP A 228 7.69 6.77 -15.75
CA ASP A 228 8.67 7.76 -16.21
C ASP A 228 9.21 8.65 -15.08
N THR A 229 8.85 8.38 -13.81
CA THR A 229 9.21 9.18 -12.64
C THR A 229 8.51 10.54 -12.55
N SER A 230 7.47 10.77 -13.33
CA SER A 230 6.65 11.95 -13.22
C SER A 230 5.68 11.83 -12.03
N LEU A 231 5.63 12.88 -11.24
CA LEU A 231 4.72 12.96 -10.10
C LEU A 231 3.53 13.86 -10.41
N TYR A 232 2.35 13.31 -10.25
CA TYR A 232 1.07 14.00 -10.45
C TYR A 232 0.49 14.36 -9.09
N GLU A 233 0.03 15.59 -8.97
CA GLU A 233 -0.64 16.11 -7.78
C GLU A 233 -2.09 16.41 -8.11
N PHE A 234 -3.02 15.86 -7.30
CA PHE A 234 -4.45 16.10 -7.41
C PHE A 234 -4.97 16.64 -6.09
N ASP A 235 -5.74 17.73 -6.13
CA ASP A 235 -6.41 18.25 -4.95
C ASP A 235 -7.59 17.34 -4.59
N LYS A 236 -7.59 16.78 -3.37
CA LYS A 236 -8.64 15.88 -2.88
C LYS A 236 -10.01 16.56 -2.90
N LYS A 237 -10.07 17.85 -2.51
CA LYS A 237 -11.35 18.60 -2.45
C LYS A 237 -11.93 18.82 -3.84
N VAL A 238 -11.07 19.20 -4.81
CA VAL A 238 -11.50 19.37 -6.20
C VAL A 238 -12.06 18.07 -6.77
N ILE A 239 -11.40 16.93 -6.50
CA ILE A 239 -11.94 15.64 -6.91
C ILE A 239 -13.26 15.33 -6.19
N MET A 240 -13.35 15.60 -4.89
CA MET A 240 -14.57 15.40 -4.10
C MET A 240 -15.77 16.20 -4.65
N ASP A 241 -15.53 17.44 -5.04
CA ASP A 241 -16.58 18.34 -5.54
C ASP A 241 -16.96 18.03 -6.99
N GLU A 242 -16.03 17.50 -7.78
CA GLU A 242 -16.20 17.26 -9.21
C GLU A 242 -16.40 15.78 -9.57
N LEU A 243 -16.67 14.92 -8.58
CA LEU A 243 -17.02 13.51 -8.87
C LEU A 243 -18.24 13.48 -9.80
N GLY A 244 -17.97 13.23 -11.09
CA GLY A 244 -18.93 13.31 -12.20
C GLY A 244 -18.66 14.42 -13.22
N LYS A 245 -17.76 15.38 -12.93
CA LYS A 245 -17.17 16.30 -13.89
C LYS A 245 -15.71 15.87 -14.11
N LYS A 246 -15.12 16.13 -15.27
CA LYS A 246 -13.74 15.74 -15.57
C LYS A 246 -12.75 16.52 -14.68
N PRO A 247 -12.09 15.92 -13.67
CA PRO A 247 -11.06 16.61 -12.91
C PRO A 247 -9.87 16.89 -13.82
N ARG A 248 -9.23 18.05 -13.64
CA ARG A 248 -7.98 18.36 -14.33
C ARG A 248 -6.83 18.16 -13.36
N PRO A 249 -5.95 17.16 -13.57
CA PRO A 249 -4.76 16.99 -12.76
C PRO A 249 -3.86 18.21 -12.92
N GLN A 250 -3.30 18.69 -11.81
CA GLN A 250 -2.17 19.58 -11.88
C GLN A 250 -0.91 18.74 -12.02
N LEU A 251 -0.34 18.77 -13.21
CA LEU A 251 0.97 18.17 -13.45
C LEU A 251 2.02 18.91 -12.64
N VAL A 252 2.75 18.20 -11.81
CA VAL A 252 4.03 18.63 -11.29
C VAL A 252 5.09 18.03 -12.23
N PRO A 253 5.48 18.73 -13.30
CA PRO A 253 6.44 18.18 -14.23
C PRO A 253 7.78 17.99 -13.52
N LEU A 254 8.16 16.77 -13.33
CA LEU A 254 9.49 16.39 -12.91
C LEU A 254 10.40 16.42 -14.14
N LEU A 255 10.92 17.58 -14.43
CA LEU A 255 12.01 17.75 -15.39
C LEU A 255 13.33 17.34 -14.75
N THR A 256 13.50 16.06 -14.49
CA THR A 256 14.82 15.48 -14.56
C THR A 256 14.63 14.04 -14.99
N SER A 257 14.93 13.79 -16.25
CA SER A 257 15.46 12.49 -16.59
C SER A 257 16.53 12.21 -15.55
N ILE A 258 16.35 11.17 -14.73
CA ILE A 258 17.44 10.61 -13.97
C ILE A 258 18.40 10.05 -15.04
N GLY A 259 19.15 10.95 -15.65
CA GLY A 259 20.05 10.63 -16.74
C GLY A 259 21.09 9.63 -16.24
N GLY A 260 21.18 8.50 -16.90
CA GLY A 260 22.19 7.48 -16.66
C GLY A 260 21.77 6.31 -15.79
N MET A 261 20.49 6.11 -15.50
CA MET A 261 20.05 4.88 -14.88
C MET A 261 19.61 3.88 -15.96
N CYS A 262 20.43 2.86 -16.06
CA CYS A 262 20.29 1.65 -16.86
C CYS A 262 20.13 1.86 -18.37
N GLU A 263 21.12 1.36 -19.11
CA GLU A 263 20.89 0.91 -20.46
C GLU A 263 19.62 0.07 -20.47
N ALA A 264 18.64 0.49 -21.25
CA ALA A 264 17.44 -0.30 -21.44
C ALA A 264 17.85 -1.72 -21.85
N PRO A 265 17.37 -2.77 -21.21
CA PRO A 265 17.64 -4.11 -21.65
C PRO A 265 17.17 -4.22 -23.12
N PRO A 266 17.85 -5.00 -23.96
CA PRO A 266 17.49 -5.15 -25.36
C PRO A 266 16.03 -5.59 -25.46
N PRO A 267 15.27 -5.13 -26.46
CA PRO A 267 13.85 -5.43 -26.58
C PRO A 267 13.64 -6.93 -26.73
N ALA A 268 13.40 -7.61 -25.62
CA ALA A 268 12.93 -8.97 -25.66
C ALA A 268 11.50 -8.95 -26.21
N LYS A 269 11.33 -9.56 -27.35
CA LYS A 269 10.02 -9.86 -27.97
C LYS A 269 9.28 -10.89 -27.11
N LEU A 270 8.91 -10.58 -25.88
CA LEU A 270 8.03 -11.41 -25.09
C LEU A 270 7.16 -10.52 -24.19
N THR A 271 5.87 -10.60 -24.48
CA THR A 271 4.72 -10.25 -23.62
C THR A 271 4.93 -9.16 -22.57
N MET A 272 4.11 -8.16 -22.66
CA MET A 272 3.98 -6.91 -21.89
C MET A 272 4.06 -7.01 -20.35
N TYR A 273 4.07 -8.22 -19.80
CA TYR A 273 4.02 -8.52 -18.37
C TYR A 273 5.36 -8.38 -17.62
N TYR A 274 6.48 -8.12 -18.30
CA TYR A 274 7.83 -8.31 -17.72
C TYR A 274 8.78 -7.13 -17.89
N THR A 275 8.31 -5.94 -18.20
CA THR A 275 9.21 -4.84 -18.59
C THR A 275 9.67 -3.92 -17.46
N CYS A 276 9.16 -4.03 -16.23
CA CYS A 276 9.65 -3.19 -15.15
C CYS A 276 10.74 -3.89 -14.33
N SER A 277 11.99 -3.63 -14.67
CA SER A 277 13.15 -3.96 -13.81
C SER A 277 13.23 -3.06 -12.57
N MET A 278 12.33 -2.09 -12.43
CA MET A 278 12.33 -1.12 -11.34
C MET A 278 10.92 -0.88 -10.83
N ASN A 279 10.74 -0.93 -9.52
CA ASN A 279 9.52 -0.51 -8.86
C ASN A 279 9.74 0.84 -8.19
N LYS A 280 8.79 1.73 -8.30
CA LYS A 280 8.87 3.08 -7.75
C LYS A 280 7.80 3.31 -6.71
N TYR A 281 8.19 3.97 -5.64
CA TYR A 281 7.32 4.28 -4.51
C TYR A 281 7.40 5.76 -4.18
N VAL A 282 6.28 6.37 -3.83
CA VAL A 282 6.22 7.75 -3.34
C VAL A 282 5.86 7.75 -1.86
N ILE A 283 6.50 8.62 -1.07
CA ILE A 283 6.33 8.70 0.37
C ILE A 283 6.15 10.14 0.79
N GLY A 284 5.10 10.41 1.57
CA GLY A 284 4.94 11.67 2.28
C GLY A 284 5.72 11.66 3.60
N CYS A 285 6.58 12.66 3.81
CA CYS A 285 7.43 12.77 4.99
C CYS A 285 6.81 13.65 6.07
N VAL A 286 7.22 13.38 7.31
CA VAL A 286 6.76 14.15 8.49
C VAL A 286 7.08 15.64 8.36
N ASP A 287 8.19 16.01 7.72
CA ASP A 287 8.60 17.39 7.44
C ASP A 287 7.81 18.06 6.29
N GLY A 288 6.83 17.37 5.72
CA GLY A 288 6.03 17.84 4.59
C GLY A 288 6.68 17.67 3.23
N SER A 289 7.89 17.10 3.15
CA SER A 289 8.54 16.76 1.88
C SER A 289 7.99 15.46 1.28
N LEU A 290 8.35 15.21 0.03
CA LEU A 290 8.05 13.95 -0.67
C LEU A 290 9.36 13.24 -1.01
N LEU A 291 9.40 11.94 -0.80
CA LEU A 291 10.47 11.06 -1.27
C LEU A 291 9.96 10.18 -2.40
N MET A 292 10.86 9.86 -3.31
CA MET A 292 10.71 8.77 -4.28
C MET A 292 11.76 7.72 -3.99
N ILE A 293 11.33 6.47 -3.92
CA ILE A 293 12.24 5.32 -3.79
C ILE A 293 12.13 4.49 -5.06
N VAL A 294 13.27 4.22 -5.66
CA VAL A 294 13.42 3.32 -6.80
C VAL A 294 14.06 2.04 -6.33
N LYS A 295 13.31 0.94 -6.40
CA LYS A 295 13.77 -0.40 -6.12
C LYS A 295 14.24 -1.05 -7.42
N HIS A 296 15.52 -1.39 -7.49
CA HIS A 296 16.11 -2.07 -8.64
C HIS A 296 16.05 -3.58 -8.44
N ASN A 297 15.57 -4.28 -9.44
CA ASN A 297 15.47 -5.73 -9.44
C ASN A 297 16.43 -6.31 -10.47
N ASP A 298 17.22 -7.31 -10.09
CA ASP A 298 18.05 -8.03 -11.03
C ASP A 298 17.21 -9.04 -11.84
N TRP A 299 17.55 -9.16 -13.11
CA TRP A 299 17.06 -10.22 -13.98
C TRP A 299 17.83 -11.51 -13.67
N ALA A 300 17.32 -12.33 -12.78
CA ALA A 300 17.85 -13.69 -12.68
C ALA A 300 17.30 -14.55 -13.82
N MET A 301 18.12 -15.46 -14.36
CA MET A 301 17.83 -16.27 -15.55
C MET A 301 16.55 -17.13 -15.49
N GLU A 302 15.85 -17.19 -14.35
CA GLU A 302 14.67 -18.02 -14.12
C GLU A 302 13.41 -17.23 -13.71
N MET A 303 13.24 -16.01 -14.15
CA MET A 303 12.12 -15.11 -13.78
C MET A 303 12.12 -14.68 -12.30
N LEU A 304 13.25 -14.68 -11.64
CA LEU A 304 13.39 -14.36 -10.23
C LEU A 304 13.95 -12.94 -10.11
N HIS A 305 13.07 -12.00 -9.77
CA HIS A 305 13.47 -10.62 -9.53
C HIS A 305 13.84 -10.48 -8.04
N VAL A 306 15.11 -10.37 -7.75
CA VAL A 306 15.60 -10.09 -6.39
C VAL A 306 16.08 -8.65 -6.34
N CYS A 307 15.63 -7.91 -5.34
CA CYS A 307 16.10 -6.56 -5.13
C CYS A 307 17.60 -6.55 -4.79
N ASN A 308 18.37 -5.78 -5.52
CA ASN A 308 19.80 -5.62 -5.28
C ASN A 308 20.19 -4.21 -4.83
N LYS A 309 19.31 -3.21 -5.08
CA LYS A 309 19.65 -1.82 -4.82
C LYS A 309 18.43 -0.94 -4.69
N PHE A 310 18.55 0.09 -3.85
CA PHE A 310 17.61 1.19 -3.78
C PHE A 310 18.29 2.52 -4.09
N ASP A 311 17.58 3.39 -4.82
CA ASP A 311 17.91 4.80 -4.92
C ASP A 311 16.79 5.61 -4.28
N VAL A 312 17.17 6.62 -3.49
CA VAL A 312 16.23 7.48 -2.78
C VAL A 312 16.41 8.91 -3.27
N PHE A 313 15.31 9.58 -3.53
CA PHE A 313 15.28 10.97 -3.99
C PHE A 313 14.30 11.78 -3.15
N LYS A 314 14.66 13.03 -2.87
CA LYS A 314 13.81 14.00 -2.18
C LYS A 314 13.37 15.08 -3.16
N LEU A 315 12.06 15.36 -3.19
CA LEU A 315 11.51 16.43 -4.03
C LEU A 315 11.77 17.79 -3.40
N ASN A 316 12.44 18.67 -4.13
CA ASN A 316 12.45 20.09 -3.80
C ASN A 316 11.16 20.73 -4.38
N LYS A 317 10.23 21.10 -3.50
CA LYS A 317 8.94 21.67 -3.92
C LYS A 317 9.07 23.01 -4.65
N ASN A 318 10.15 23.78 -4.40
CA ASN A 318 10.35 25.08 -5.02
C ASN A 318 10.91 24.97 -6.44
N SER A 319 11.97 24.16 -6.62
CA SER A 319 12.57 23.93 -7.95
C SER A 319 11.82 22.87 -8.75
N LYS A 320 10.97 22.06 -8.09
CA LYS A 320 10.29 20.88 -8.65
C LYS A 320 11.26 19.82 -9.20
N GLU A 321 12.43 19.71 -8.56
CA GLU A 321 13.48 18.77 -8.95
C GLU A 321 13.70 17.70 -7.89
N TRP A 322 14.03 16.50 -8.32
CA TRP A 322 14.45 15.42 -7.44
C TRP A 322 15.95 15.51 -7.16
N SER A 323 16.31 15.50 -5.91
CA SER A 323 17.71 15.41 -5.47
C SER A 323 17.95 14.05 -4.82
N ARG A 324 19.04 13.38 -5.24
CA ARG A 324 19.40 12.07 -4.69
C ARG A 324 19.82 12.21 -3.23
N MET A 325 19.33 11.27 -2.42
CA MET A 325 19.71 11.12 -1.02
C MET A 325 20.60 9.89 -0.84
N HIS A 326 21.55 9.98 0.07
CA HIS A 326 22.43 8.88 0.45
C HIS A 326 22.14 8.36 1.86
N SER A 327 21.27 9.04 2.58
CA SER A 327 20.84 8.66 3.94
C SER A 327 19.41 9.09 4.18
N LEU A 328 18.66 8.27 4.95
CA LEU A 328 17.37 8.62 5.51
C LEU A 328 17.49 9.27 6.89
N GLU A 329 18.73 9.52 7.33
CA GLU A 329 19.04 10.12 8.63
C GLU A 329 18.43 9.33 9.79
N ASP A 330 17.60 10.00 10.60
CA ASP A 330 16.92 9.41 11.75
C ASP A 330 15.67 8.58 11.41
N TYR A 331 15.33 8.49 10.14
CA TYR A 331 14.10 7.83 9.70
C TYR A 331 14.35 6.44 9.11
N ALA A 332 13.29 5.67 9.06
CA ALA A 332 13.15 4.46 8.28
C ALA A 332 11.98 4.59 7.33
N VAL A 333 11.95 3.78 6.28
CA VAL A 333 10.83 3.72 5.34
C VAL A 333 10.36 2.29 5.15
N MET A 334 9.05 2.13 4.95
CA MET A 334 8.42 0.84 4.68
C MET A 334 7.66 0.92 3.38
N ILE A 335 7.99 0.03 2.46
CA ILE A 335 7.46 0.00 1.11
C ILE A 335 6.98 -1.40 0.73
N GLY A 336 6.02 -1.46 -0.21
CA GLY A 336 5.38 -2.70 -0.68
C GLY A 336 4.00 -2.40 -1.25
N TYR A 337 3.07 -3.35 -1.11
CA TYR A 337 1.66 -3.14 -1.49
C TYR A 337 0.89 -2.19 -0.57
N ASN A 338 1.39 -1.94 0.64
CA ASN A 338 0.84 -0.95 1.56
C ASN A 338 1.02 0.48 1.02
N SER A 339 0.34 1.44 1.62
CA SER A 339 0.75 2.84 1.51
C SER A 339 2.17 2.99 2.04
N SER A 340 3.07 3.48 1.20
CA SER A 340 4.46 3.66 1.59
C SER A 340 4.56 4.72 2.69
N VAL A 341 5.37 4.46 3.73
CA VAL A 341 5.43 5.32 4.92
C VAL A 341 6.85 5.57 5.38
N GLN A 342 7.11 6.82 5.80
CA GLN A 342 8.27 7.18 6.60
C GLN A 342 7.93 7.08 8.08
N MET A 343 8.83 6.51 8.87
CA MET A 343 8.66 6.48 10.31
C MET A 343 9.95 6.88 11.04
N PHE A 344 9.75 7.42 12.23
CA PHE A 344 10.82 7.73 13.15
C PHE A 344 10.99 6.59 14.16
N PRO A 345 12.05 5.79 14.10
CA PRO A 345 12.26 4.66 15.00
C PRO A 345 12.38 5.04 16.47
N GLY A 346 12.85 6.26 16.75
CA GLY A 346 13.05 6.74 18.11
C GLY A 346 14.03 5.86 18.88
N LYS A 347 13.59 5.36 20.04
CA LYS A 347 14.34 4.40 20.89
C LYS A 347 13.87 2.97 20.67
N SER A 348 13.06 2.70 19.67
CA SER A 348 12.60 1.33 19.39
C SER A 348 13.80 0.42 19.13
N PRO A 349 13.95 -0.68 19.85
CA PRO A 349 15.02 -1.64 19.57
C PRO A 349 14.77 -2.43 18.27
N TYR A 350 13.59 -2.30 17.70
CA TYR A 350 13.08 -3.13 16.62
C TYR A 350 13.13 -2.46 15.25
N CYS A 351 13.09 -1.13 15.19
CA CYS A 351 13.19 -0.37 13.95
C CYS A 351 14.51 0.39 13.90
N LYS A 352 15.30 0.14 12.89
CA LYS A 352 16.62 0.74 12.73
C LYS A 352 16.50 2.03 11.90
N ARG A 353 17.25 3.07 12.27
CA ARG A 353 17.38 4.31 11.49
C ARG A 353 18.11 4.04 10.19
N ASN A 354 17.87 4.86 9.19
CA ASN A 354 18.52 4.78 7.89
C ASN A 354 18.34 3.44 7.17
N HIS A 355 17.17 2.79 7.38
CA HIS A 355 16.86 1.50 6.78
C HIS A 355 15.59 1.55 5.94
N ILE A 356 15.60 0.78 4.87
CA ILE A 356 14.46 0.51 4.01
C ILE A 356 13.94 -0.89 4.35
N TYR A 357 12.69 -0.97 4.79
CA TYR A 357 11.94 -2.19 5.02
C TYR A 357 11.05 -2.42 3.81
N TYR A 358 11.25 -3.51 3.10
CA TYR A 358 10.52 -3.76 1.87
C TYR A 358 9.90 -5.16 1.83
N THR A 359 8.75 -5.27 1.18
CA THR A 359 8.08 -6.53 0.90
C THR A 359 8.02 -6.78 -0.59
N ASP A 360 7.87 -8.06 -0.95
CA ASP A 360 7.66 -8.49 -2.32
C ASP A 360 6.37 -7.86 -2.89
N ASN A 361 6.43 -7.42 -4.14
CA ASN A 361 5.30 -6.88 -4.88
C ASN A 361 5.05 -7.62 -6.21
N GLN A 362 5.56 -8.84 -6.33
CA GLN A 362 5.44 -9.69 -7.52
C GLN A 362 4.12 -10.50 -7.51
N VAL A 363 2.96 -9.81 -7.59
CA VAL A 363 1.64 -10.48 -7.57
C VAL A 363 1.51 -11.54 -8.65
N VAL A 364 1.99 -11.25 -9.85
CA VAL A 364 1.81 -12.17 -11.00
C VAL A 364 2.47 -13.51 -10.74
N LEU A 365 3.66 -13.55 -10.15
CA LEU A 365 4.34 -14.81 -9.86
C LEU A 365 3.62 -15.61 -8.79
N HIS A 366 3.12 -14.96 -7.74
CA HIS A 366 2.34 -15.62 -6.69
C HIS A 366 1.05 -16.22 -7.23
N THR A 367 0.34 -15.49 -8.09
CA THR A 367 -0.92 -15.97 -8.68
C THR A 367 -0.72 -17.11 -9.68
N LEU A 368 0.47 -17.25 -10.26
CA LEU A 368 0.85 -18.38 -11.12
C LEU A 368 1.27 -19.63 -10.34
N GLY A 369 1.17 -19.61 -8.99
CA GLY A 369 1.57 -20.72 -8.13
C GLY A 369 3.07 -21.02 -8.13
N LYS A 370 3.90 -20.09 -8.63
CA LYS A 370 5.34 -20.17 -8.51
C LYS A 370 5.74 -19.54 -7.18
N PRO A 371 6.45 -20.29 -6.29
CA PRO A 371 7.00 -19.67 -5.11
C PRO A 371 7.89 -18.52 -5.57
N SER A 372 7.53 -17.28 -5.21
CA SER A 372 8.44 -16.18 -5.44
C SER A 372 9.67 -16.41 -4.58
N LEU A 373 10.83 -16.14 -5.10
CA LEU A 373 11.97 -15.85 -4.25
C LEU A 373 11.57 -14.63 -3.43
N GLN A 374 11.70 -14.79 -2.14
CA GLN A 374 11.24 -13.82 -1.15
C GLN A 374 12.00 -12.52 -1.33
N ASP A 375 11.47 -11.65 -2.19
CA ASP A 375 12.04 -10.33 -2.44
C ASP A 375 11.57 -9.36 -1.34
N MET A 376 11.91 -9.71 -0.10
CA MET A 376 11.61 -8.91 1.07
C MET A 376 12.79 -8.88 2.03
N GLY A 377 13.00 -7.73 2.65
CA GLY A 377 14.15 -7.58 3.55
C GLY A 377 14.23 -6.22 4.21
N ILE A 378 15.37 -6.02 4.85
CA ILE A 378 15.76 -4.80 5.55
C ILE A 378 17.12 -4.40 5.02
N LEU A 379 17.21 -3.25 4.36
CA LEU A 379 18.44 -2.74 3.77
C LEU A 379 18.85 -1.44 4.45
N ASN A 380 20.14 -1.38 4.83
CA ASN A 380 20.75 -0.12 5.27
C ASN A 380 21.13 0.71 4.03
N LEU A 381 20.70 1.96 3.96
CA LEU A 381 20.96 2.80 2.79
C LEU A 381 22.44 3.21 2.65
N GLU A 382 23.21 3.27 3.74
CA GLU A 382 24.66 3.57 3.73
C GLU A 382 25.50 2.32 3.48
N ASP A 383 25.07 1.16 3.98
CA ASP A 383 25.76 -0.12 3.82
C ASP A 383 24.86 -1.13 3.10
N THR A 384 24.89 -1.06 1.78
CA THR A 384 24.08 -1.92 0.92
C THR A 384 24.47 -3.41 0.98
N ASN A 385 25.58 -3.77 1.64
CA ASN A 385 25.99 -5.16 1.82
C ASN A 385 25.25 -5.84 2.99
N THR A 386 24.57 -5.09 3.84
CA THR A 386 23.82 -5.62 5.00
C THR A 386 22.34 -5.77 4.67
N ASN A 387 22.01 -6.58 3.68
CA ASN A 387 20.61 -6.92 3.40
C ASN A 387 20.21 -8.09 4.31
N GLU A 388 19.42 -7.81 5.35
CA GLU A 388 18.81 -8.86 6.19
C GLU A 388 17.57 -9.39 5.45
N ILE A 389 17.69 -10.52 4.82
CA ILE A 389 16.56 -11.22 4.22
C ILE A 389 15.70 -11.81 5.35
N LEU A 390 14.40 -11.53 5.32
CA LEU A 390 13.47 -12.07 6.30
C LEU A 390 13.27 -13.60 6.13
N PRO A 391 12.81 -14.33 7.17
CA PRO A 391 12.85 -15.79 7.16
C PRO A 391 12.09 -16.43 6.00
N ASN A 392 12.63 -17.54 5.55
CA ASN A 392 12.18 -18.33 4.41
C ASN A 392 10.84 -19.03 4.71
N VAL A 393 9.73 -18.39 4.45
CA VAL A 393 8.39 -18.98 4.58
C VAL A 393 7.70 -18.94 3.21
N GLU A 394 7.09 -20.04 2.81
CA GLU A 394 6.28 -20.07 1.60
C GLU A 394 5.00 -19.23 1.79
N TRP A 395 4.75 -18.29 0.90
CA TRP A 395 3.59 -17.40 0.96
C TRP A 395 2.57 -17.80 -0.10
N VAL A 396 1.31 -17.69 0.25
CA VAL A 396 0.19 -17.79 -0.71
C VAL A 396 -0.04 -16.46 -1.42
N CYS A 397 0.19 -15.35 -0.74
CA CYS A 397 0.20 -14.00 -1.33
C CYS A 397 1.33 -13.17 -0.70
N PRO A 398 1.78 -12.07 -1.33
CA PRO A 398 2.86 -11.26 -0.80
C PRO A 398 2.59 -10.75 0.61
N PRO A 399 3.58 -10.79 1.51
CA PRO A 399 3.49 -10.14 2.80
C PRO A 399 3.24 -8.63 2.66
N THR A 400 2.47 -8.08 3.56
CA THR A 400 2.07 -6.67 3.51
C THR A 400 2.25 -6.00 4.86
N TRP A 401 2.79 -4.78 4.87
CA TRP A 401 2.86 -3.97 6.07
C TRP A 401 1.46 -3.49 6.46
N LEU A 402 1.01 -3.84 7.65
CA LEU A 402 -0.17 -3.27 8.26
C LEU A 402 0.25 -2.01 8.99
N LEU A 403 -0.10 -0.88 8.41
CA LEU A 403 0.15 0.45 8.96
C LEU A 403 -1.01 0.82 9.88
N PRO A 404 -0.74 1.09 11.14
CA PRO A 404 -1.77 1.49 12.09
C PRO A 404 -2.38 2.84 11.77
#